data_71b08449d5723b87255224f828e1ad65
#
_entry.id   71b08449d5723b87255224f828e1ad65
#
_cell.length_a   1.000
_cell.length_b   1.000
_cell.length_c   1.000
_cell.angle_alpha   90.00
_cell.angle_beta   90.00
_cell.angle_gamma   90.00
#
_symmetry.space_group_name_H-M   'P 1'
#
loop_
_entity.id
_entity.type
_entity.pdbx_description
1 polymer ?
#
loop_
_entity_poly.entity_id
_entity_poly.type
_entity_poly.pdbx_seq_one_letter_code
_entity_poly.pdbx_strand_id
1 'polypeptide(L)'
;MTRMPVEQRRKALVEAAFEVIAERSAEGATTRTICSHAGMPLASFHYAFESRDDLLRRVMLTTVPEEISDWVSTMVPGRGAGVTGRAGLEEGLRTHLGVFHSVLQSGPGRMRACVSLALYAHNHPPLADAAKEMFDHLYAIAERSLVEAADNMGVHWLTPPRTLGRFVVGTTTAAALVHLATADAEAVGTSLTALSNC
;
A
#
# COMPACT_ATOMS: atom_id res chain seq x y z
N MET A 1 17.76 29.19 -15.93
CA MET A 1 16.99 28.13 -15.25
C MET A 1 17.78 26.84 -15.37
N THR A 2 18.20 26.28 -14.27
CA THR A 2 18.97 25.02 -14.24
C THR A 2 18.06 23.88 -14.71
N ARG A 3 18.50 23.14 -15.73
CA ARG A 3 17.74 22.03 -16.30
C ARG A 3 17.64 20.90 -15.26
N MET A 4 16.45 20.55 -14.79
CA MET A 4 16.22 19.47 -13.84
C MET A 4 16.84 18.15 -14.37
N PRO A 5 17.66 17.44 -13.57
CA PRO A 5 18.23 16.13 -13.93
C PRO A 5 17.13 15.11 -14.26
N VAL A 6 17.44 14.15 -15.14
CA VAL A 6 16.46 13.12 -15.57
C VAL A 6 15.92 12.32 -14.41
N GLU A 7 16.77 11.93 -13.47
CA GLU A 7 16.35 11.13 -12.29
C GLU A 7 15.43 11.91 -11.35
N GLN A 8 15.69 13.20 -11.11
CA GLN A 8 14.78 14.05 -10.34
C GLN A 8 13.42 14.19 -11.02
N ARG A 9 13.41 14.29 -12.35
CA ARG A 9 12.19 14.34 -13.15
C ARG A 9 11.42 13.04 -13.07
N ARG A 10 12.11 11.89 -13.17
CA ARG A 10 11.51 10.57 -13.00
C ARG A 10 10.84 10.45 -11.63
N LYS A 11 11.58 10.77 -10.58
CA LYS A 11 11.06 10.72 -9.21
C LYS A 11 9.81 11.57 -9.06
N ALA A 12 9.84 12.83 -9.46
CA ALA A 12 8.70 13.75 -9.37
C ALA A 12 7.47 13.27 -10.18
N LEU A 13 7.68 12.66 -11.36
CA LEU A 13 6.58 12.09 -12.16
C LEU A 13 6.00 10.81 -11.52
N VAL A 14 6.81 10.00 -10.87
CA VAL A 14 6.37 8.80 -10.16
C VAL A 14 5.55 9.17 -8.93
N GLU A 15 6.02 10.13 -8.13
CA GLU A 15 5.29 10.69 -6.98
C GLU A 15 3.94 11.27 -7.41
N ALA A 16 3.95 12.14 -8.43
CA ALA A 16 2.73 12.71 -8.99
C ALA A 16 1.76 11.64 -9.54
N ALA A 17 2.30 10.57 -10.17
CA ALA A 17 1.46 9.48 -10.66
C ALA A 17 0.79 8.75 -9.50
N PHE A 18 1.52 8.44 -8.41
CA PHE A 18 0.95 7.82 -7.23
C PHE A 18 -0.17 8.67 -6.62
N GLU A 19 0.06 9.97 -6.44
CA GLU A 19 -0.94 10.90 -5.90
C GLU A 19 -2.20 10.98 -6.79
N VAL A 20 -2.03 11.08 -8.11
CA VAL A 20 -3.15 11.07 -9.07
C VAL A 20 -3.92 9.73 -9.02
N ILE A 21 -3.22 8.59 -8.90
CA ILE A 21 -3.86 7.28 -8.75
C ILE A 21 -4.62 7.19 -7.43
N ALA A 22 -4.04 7.69 -6.35
CA ALA A 22 -4.66 7.74 -5.04
C ALA A 22 -5.94 8.61 -5.01
N GLU A 23 -6.00 9.65 -5.85
CA GLU A 23 -7.18 10.52 -5.98
C GLU A 23 -8.22 10.00 -6.98
N ARG A 24 -7.78 9.48 -8.14
CA ARG A 24 -8.61 9.30 -9.34
C ARG A 24 -8.60 7.89 -9.93
N SER A 25 -7.94 6.93 -9.29
CA SER A 25 -7.66 5.60 -9.84
C SER A 25 -6.59 5.54 -10.96
N ALA A 26 -6.18 4.29 -11.31
CA ALA A 26 -5.18 4.08 -12.35
C ALA A 26 -5.66 4.55 -13.74
N GLU A 27 -6.95 4.40 -14.06
CA GLU A 27 -7.55 4.87 -15.31
C GLU A 27 -7.43 6.39 -15.47
N GLY A 28 -7.67 7.14 -14.38
CA GLY A 28 -7.59 8.60 -14.36
C GLY A 28 -6.17 9.16 -14.41
N ALA A 29 -5.16 8.34 -14.17
CA ALA A 29 -3.74 8.73 -14.18
C ALA A 29 -3.18 8.76 -15.62
N THR A 30 -3.71 9.64 -16.45
CA THR A 30 -3.19 9.86 -17.82
C THR A 30 -1.86 10.61 -17.77
N THR A 31 -1.04 10.50 -18.83
CA THR A 31 0.22 11.26 -18.93
C THR A 31 0.02 12.75 -18.77
N ARG A 32 -1.10 13.28 -19.27
CA ARG A 32 -1.46 14.70 -19.16
C ARG A 32 -1.82 15.08 -17.71
N THR A 33 -2.65 14.28 -17.03
CA THR A 33 -3.03 14.55 -15.63
C THR A 33 -1.80 14.46 -14.72
N ILE A 34 -0.92 13.47 -14.91
CA ILE A 34 0.31 13.29 -14.14
C ILE A 34 1.26 14.49 -14.36
N CYS A 35 1.51 14.88 -15.61
CA CYS A 35 2.37 16.03 -15.89
C CYS A 35 1.79 17.34 -15.32
N SER A 36 0.46 17.52 -15.41
CA SER A 36 -0.21 18.69 -14.83
C SER A 36 -0.04 18.72 -13.30
N HIS A 37 -0.21 17.58 -12.64
CA HIS A 37 -0.03 17.44 -11.18
C HIS A 37 1.42 17.74 -10.76
N ALA A 38 2.40 17.22 -11.53
CA ALA A 38 3.82 17.48 -11.31
C ALA A 38 4.26 18.92 -11.66
N GLY A 39 3.39 19.77 -12.21
CA GLY A 39 3.77 21.10 -12.71
C GLY A 39 4.74 21.05 -13.89
N MET A 40 4.70 20.00 -14.71
CA MET A 40 5.65 19.74 -15.80
C MET A 40 4.97 19.76 -17.17
N PRO A 41 5.65 20.28 -18.22
CA PRO A 41 5.16 20.13 -19.58
C PRO A 41 5.14 18.65 -20.01
N LEU A 42 4.18 18.28 -20.88
CA LEU A 42 4.02 16.90 -21.39
C LEU A 42 5.31 16.36 -22.04
N ALA A 43 6.10 17.21 -22.70
CA ALA A 43 7.40 16.83 -23.24
C ALA A 43 8.36 16.26 -22.18
N SER A 44 8.23 16.68 -20.92
CA SER A 44 9.04 16.16 -19.81
C SER A 44 8.81 14.68 -19.53
N PHE A 45 7.59 14.20 -19.79
CA PHE A 45 7.25 12.79 -19.67
C PHE A 45 8.07 11.92 -20.62
N HIS A 46 8.08 12.28 -21.90
CA HIS A 46 8.79 11.52 -22.96
C HIS A 46 10.32 11.51 -22.82
N TYR A 47 10.89 12.42 -22.02
CA TYR A 47 12.30 12.37 -21.65
C TYR A 47 12.58 11.43 -20.45
N ALA A 48 11.56 11.09 -19.68
CA ALA A 48 11.70 10.31 -18.46
C ALA A 48 11.21 8.87 -18.63
N PHE A 49 10.14 8.64 -19.39
CA PHE A 49 9.46 7.35 -19.54
C PHE A 49 9.14 7.07 -21.01
N GLU A 50 9.26 5.80 -21.40
CA GLU A 50 8.94 5.35 -22.76
C GLU A 50 7.42 5.31 -22.99
N SER A 51 6.67 4.93 -21.95
CA SER A 51 5.21 4.81 -21.99
C SER A 51 4.60 5.09 -20.63
N ARG A 52 3.27 5.24 -20.60
CA ARG A 52 2.50 5.31 -19.37
C ARG A 52 2.63 4.01 -18.55
N ASP A 53 2.68 2.87 -19.21
CA ASP A 53 2.82 1.57 -18.55
C ASP A 53 4.20 1.43 -17.89
N ASP A 54 5.26 1.97 -18.48
CA ASP A 54 6.59 2.05 -17.86
C ASP A 54 6.54 2.86 -16.55
N LEU A 55 5.86 4.00 -16.56
CA LEU A 55 5.64 4.79 -15.34
C LEU A 55 4.81 4.02 -14.30
N LEU A 56 3.68 3.40 -14.69
CA LEU A 56 2.83 2.65 -13.77
C LEU A 56 3.56 1.43 -13.18
N ARG A 57 4.36 0.74 -13.99
CA ARG A 57 5.26 -0.33 -13.52
C ARG A 57 6.19 0.20 -12.42
N ARG A 58 6.77 1.37 -12.61
CA ARG A 58 7.65 1.98 -11.61
C ARG A 58 6.89 2.28 -10.31
N VAL A 59 5.69 2.85 -10.39
CA VAL A 59 4.83 3.10 -9.22
C VAL A 59 4.54 1.80 -8.46
N MET A 60 4.17 0.73 -9.15
CA MET A 60 3.89 -0.58 -8.55
C MET A 60 5.10 -1.17 -7.82
N LEU A 61 6.29 -1.04 -8.40
CA LEU A 61 7.50 -1.72 -7.91
C LEU A 61 8.27 -0.93 -6.85
N THR A 62 8.05 0.39 -6.75
CA THR A 62 8.76 1.23 -5.79
C THR A 62 7.82 1.96 -4.85
N THR A 63 7.00 2.88 -5.36
CA THR A 63 6.23 3.81 -4.52
C THR A 63 5.16 3.11 -3.69
N VAL A 64 4.42 2.15 -4.26
CA VAL A 64 3.39 1.42 -3.49
C VAL A 64 4.02 0.63 -2.35
N PRO A 65 5.06 -0.20 -2.55
CA PRO A 65 5.72 -0.90 -1.46
C PRO A 65 6.36 0.04 -0.42
N GLU A 66 6.99 1.14 -0.85
CA GLU A 66 7.58 2.13 0.06
C GLU A 66 6.53 2.78 0.95
N GLU A 67 5.44 3.29 0.37
CA GLU A 67 4.33 3.90 1.10
C GLU A 67 3.66 2.95 2.10
N ILE A 68 3.49 1.68 1.74
CA ILE A 68 2.93 0.68 2.63
C ILE A 68 3.93 0.29 3.72
N SER A 69 5.21 0.15 3.39
CA SER A 69 6.26 -0.17 4.36
C SER A 69 6.40 0.91 5.43
N ASP A 70 6.46 2.17 5.01
CA ASP A 70 6.56 3.31 5.92
C ASP A 70 5.35 3.38 6.86
N TRP A 71 4.16 3.20 6.31
CA TRP A 71 2.94 3.17 7.10
C TRP A 71 2.91 2.01 8.09
N VAL A 72 3.19 0.77 7.66
CA VAL A 72 3.19 -0.43 8.51
C VAL A 72 4.24 -0.32 9.62
N SER A 73 5.41 0.26 9.34
CA SER A 73 6.48 0.42 10.34
C SER A 73 6.05 1.27 11.54
N THR A 74 5.12 2.20 11.35
CA THR A 74 4.58 3.03 12.45
C THR A 74 3.64 2.26 13.37
N MET A 75 3.19 1.07 12.98
CA MET A 75 2.18 0.27 13.69
C MET A 75 2.76 -0.98 14.37
N VAL A 76 4.02 -1.34 14.11
CA VAL A 76 4.67 -2.46 14.79
C VAL A 76 4.92 -2.08 16.25
N PRO A 77 4.44 -2.88 17.23
CA PRO A 77 4.67 -2.60 18.65
C PRO A 77 6.16 -2.56 18.96
N GLY A 78 6.61 -1.45 19.56
CA GLY A 78 8.01 -1.29 19.98
C GLY A 78 8.37 -2.14 21.19
N ARG A 79 9.66 -2.46 21.35
CA ARG A 79 10.17 -3.10 22.57
C ARG A 79 9.92 -2.20 23.79
N GLY A 80 9.32 -2.74 24.84
CA GLY A 80 9.08 -2.01 26.09
C GLY A 80 7.76 -1.25 26.17
N ALA A 81 6.81 -1.48 25.27
CA ALA A 81 5.47 -0.89 25.28
C ALA A 81 4.55 -1.47 26.40
N GLY A 82 5.05 -1.65 27.62
CA GLY A 82 4.29 -1.99 28.82
C GLY A 82 3.83 -3.45 28.90
N VAL A 83 2.94 -3.90 28.05
CA VAL A 83 2.42 -5.27 28.02
C VAL A 83 3.19 -6.09 26.98
N THR A 84 3.74 -7.24 27.40
CA THR A 84 4.49 -8.17 26.54
C THR A 84 3.78 -9.50 26.42
N GLY A 85 4.35 -10.43 25.69
CA GLY A 85 3.76 -11.75 25.48
C GLY A 85 2.52 -11.70 24.58
N ARG A 86 1.69 -12.71 24.70
CA ARG A 86 0.45 -12.86 23.92
C ARG A 86 -0.47 -11.63 24.06
N ALA A 87 -0.66 -11.14 25.28
CA ALA A 87 -1.54 -9.99 25.52
C ALA A 87 -1.03 -8.72 24.83
N GLY A 88 0.29 -8.49 24.82
CA GLY A 88 0.90 -7.38 24.09
C GLY A 88 0.71 -7.49 22.59
N LEU A 89 0.80 -8.71 22.04
CA LEU A 89 0.56 -8.97 20.62
C LEU A 89 -0.91 -8.74 20.22
N GLU A 90 -1.86 -9.22 21.05
CA GLU A 90 -3.30 -8.99 20.84
C GLU A 90 -3.67 -7.51 20.88
N GLU A 91 -3.09 -6.74 21.80
CA GLU A 91 -3.29 -5.29 21.86
C GLU A 91 -2.67 -4.57 20.66
N GLY A 92 -1.46 -4.98 20.24
CA GLY A 92 -0.81 -4.46 19.03
C GLY A 92 -1.65 -4.73 17.77
N LEU A 93 -2.19 -5.94 17.63
CA LEU A 93 -3.07 -6.29 16.50
C LEU A 93 -4.36 -5.46 16.50
N ARG A 94 -4.99 -5.29 17.67
CA ARG A 94 -6.20 -4.46 17.81
C ARG A 94 -5.92 -3.01 17.45
N THR A 95 -4.80 -2.47 17.89
CA THR A 95 -4.35 -1.12 17.53
C THR A 95 -4.12 -0.99 16.03
N HIS A 96 -3.42 -1.96 15.42
CA HIS A 96 -3.17 -1.99 13.98
C HIS A 96 -4.47 -1.97 13.16
N LEU A 97 -5.43 -2.83 13.51
CA LEU A 97 -6.73 -2.88 12.84
C LEU A 97 -7.53 -1.59 13.02
N GLY A 98 -7.46 -0.97 14.21
CA GLY A 98 -8.09 0.34 14.48
C GLY A 98 -7.48 1.46 13.65
N VAL A 99 -6.15 1.51 13.53
CA VAL A 99 -5.46 2.49 12.68
C VAL A 99 -5.80 2.26 11.21
N PHE A 100 -5.78 1.01 10.73
CA PHE A 100 -6.18 0.68 9.36
C PHE A 100 -7.60 1.16 9.06
N HIS A 101 -8.56 0.90 9.95
CA HIS A 101 -9.94 1.36 9.81
C HIS A 101 -10.02 2.90 9.75
N SER A 102 -9.32 3.60 10.64
CA SER A 102 -9.27 5.07 10.65
C SER A 102 -8.70 5.64 9.34
N VAL A 103 -7.66 5.02 8.79
CA VAL A 103 -7.07 5.42 7.50
C VAL A 103 -8.03 5.21 6.34
N LEU A 104 -8.80 4.12 6.33
CA LEU A 104 -9.83 3.93 5.32
C LEU A 104 -10.89 5.03 5.36
N GLN A 105 -11.27 5.50 6.55
CA GLN A 105 -12.27 6.56 6.71
C GLN A 105 -11.75 7.95 6.32
N SER A 106 -10.52 8.28 6.72
CA SER A 106 -9.99 9.64 6.62
C SER A 106 -9.18 9.92 5.35
N GLY A 107 -8.59 8.87 4.74
CA GLY A 107 -7.71 9.05 3.58
C GLY A 107 -7.37 7.73 2.89
N PRO A 108 -8.33 7.08 2.19
CA PRO A 108 -8.12 5.74 1.61
C PRO A 108 -7.20 5.74 0.37
N GLY A 109 -6.53 6.84 0.08
CA GLY A 109 -5.76 7.03 -1.17
C GLY A 109 -4.72 5.95 -1.42
N ARG A 110 -3.94 5.54 -0.40
CA ARG A 110 -2.95 4.44 -0.53
C ARG A 110 -3.63 3.13 -0.91
N MET A 111 -4.73 2.79 -0.26
CA MET A 111 -5.48 1.58 -0.54
C MET A 111 -6.16 1.65 -1.91
N ARG A 112 -6.67 2.81 -2.28
CA ARG A 112 -7.21 3.04 -3.63
C ARG A 112 -6.13 2.83 -4.68
N ALA A 113 -4.93 3.35 -4.49
CA ALA A 113 -3.83 3.16 -5.42
C ALA A 113 -3.51 1.67 -5.60
N CYS A 114 -3.36 0.93 -4.50
CA CYS A 114 -3.08 -0.51 -4.52
C CYS A 114 -4.15 -1.29 -5.29
N VAL A 115 -5.42 -1.13 -4.90
CA VAL A 115 -6.56 -1.86 -5.49
C VAL A 115 -6.74 -1.47 -6.96
N SER A 116 -6.70 -0.18 -7.29
CA SER A 116 -6.92 0.26 -8.68
C SER A 116 -5.80 -0.17 -9.62
N LEU A 117 -4.54 -0.14 -9.18
CA LEU A 117 -3.41 -0.64 -9.95
C LEU A 117 -3.52 -2.16 -10.20
N ALA A 118 -3.92 -2.93 -9.20
CA ALA A 118 -4.11 -4.37 -9.35
C ALA A 118 -5.21 -4.70 -10.37
N LEU A 119 -6.36 -4.03 -10.28
CA LEU A 119 -7.48 -4.20 -11.21
C LEU A 119 -7.12 -3.71 -12.63
N TYR A 120 -6.42 -2.59 -12.72
CA TYR A 120 -5.94 -2.08 -14.01
C TYR A 120 -4.99 -3.07 -14.68
N ALA A 121 -4.02 -3.60 -13.94
CA ALA A 121 -3.05 -4.57 -14.47
C ALA A 121 -3.71 -5.89 -14.92
N HIS A 122 -4.80 -6.33 -14.28
CA HIS A 122 -5.58 -7.49 -14.71
C HIS A 122 -6.07 -7.35 -16.16
N ASN A 123 -6.47 -6.15 -16.56
CA ASN A 123 -6.97 -5.86 -17.91
C ASN A 123 -5.87 -5.38 -18.87
N HIS A 124 -4.62 -5.26 -18.40
CA HIS A 124 -3.48 -4.74 -19.17
C HIS A 124 -2.29 -5.70 -19.05
N PRO A 125 -2.22 -6.73 -19.91
CA PRO A 125 -1.19 -7.78 -19.86
C PRO A 125 0.26 -7.29 -19.69
N PRO A 126 0.70 -6.15 -20.26
CA PRO A 126 2.06 -5.64 -20.05
C PRO A 126 2.39 -5.30 -18.60
N LEU A 127 1.39 -5.14 -17.73
CA LEU A 127 1.57 -4.83 -16.30
C LEU A 127 1.36 -6.03 -15.37
N ALA A 128 0.97 -7.19 -15.88
CA ALA A 128 0.64 -8.37 -15.06
C ALA A 128 1.80 -8.81 -14.15
N ASP A 129 3.02 -8.86 -14.68
CA ASP A 129 4.20 -9.22 -13.89
C ASP A 129 4.52 -8.18 -12.81
N ALA A 130 4.36 -6.88 -13.13
CA ALA A 130 4.56 -5.81 -12.15
C ALA A 130 3.53 -5.87 -11.01
N ALA A 131 2.28 -6.20 -11.30
CA ALA A 131 1.26 -6.38 -10.27
C ALA A 131 1.58 -7.57 -9.37
N LYS A 132 2.02 -8.69 -9.96
CA LYS A 132 2.46 -9.85 -9.18
C LYS A 132 3.62 -9.50 -8.25
N GLU A 133 4.65 -8.84 -8.77
CA GLU A 133 5.83 -8.42 -7.99
C GLU A 133 5.46 -7.40 -6.90
N MET A 134 4.54 -6.47 -7.18
CA MET A 134 3.98 -5.56 -6.18
C MET A 134 3.39 -6.34 -4.99
N PHE A 135 2.56 -7.35 -5.24
CA PHE A 135 2.00 -8.17 -4.17
C PHE A 135 3.04 -9.02 -3.45
N ASP A 136 4.05 -9.55 -4.16
CA ASP A 136 5.16 -10.26 -3.52
C ASP A 136 5.93 -9.34 -2.56
N HIS A 137 6.12 -8.06 -2.89
CA HIS A 137 6.67 -7.05 -1.97
C HIS A 137 5.77 -6.79 -0.77
N LEU A 138 4.46 -6.63 -0.96
CA LEU A 138 3.51 -6.42 0.13
C LEU A 138 3.46 -7.63 1.09
N TYR A 139 3.51 -8.84 0.56
CA TYR A 139 3.61 -10.06 1.39
C TYR A 139 4.90 -10.08 2.21
N ALA A 140 6.02 -9.70 1.62
CA ALA A 140 7.30 -9.63 2.33
C ALA A 140 7.31 -8.54 3.42
N ILE A 141 6.66 -7.40 3.20
CA ILE A 141 6.48 -6.35 4.21
C ILE A 141 5.68 -6.90 5.40
N ALA A 142 4.53 -7.52 5.14
CA ALA A 142 3.68 -8.10 6.17
C ALA A 142 4.39 -9.21 6.96
N GLU A 143 5.11 -10.11 6.28
CA GLU A 143 5.90 -11.16 6.90
C GLU A 143 6.95 -10.58 7.86
N ARG A 144 7.73 -9.60 7.42
CA ARG A 144 8.75 -8.94 8.27
C ARG A 144 8.14 -8.28 9.48
N SER A 145 7.02 -7.57 9.32
CA SER A 145 6.33 -6.90 10.43
C SER A 145 5.78 -7.88 11.46
N LEU A 146 5.28 -9.03 11.02
CA LEU A 146 4.82 -10.10 11.91
C LEU A 146 5.98 -10.72 12.69
N VAL A 147 7.12 -10.97 12.05
CA VAL A 147 8.34 -11.47 12.72
C VAL A 147 8.81 -10.46 13.75
N GLU A 148 8.93 -9.20 13.39
CA GLU A 148 9.35 -8.13 14.30
C GLU A 148 8.40 -7.97 15.49
N ALA A 149 7.10 -8.01 15.26
CA ALA A 149 6.11 -7.94 16.33
C ALA A 149 6.26 -9.11 17.33
N ALA A 150 6.46 -10.33 16.83
CA ALA A 150 6.67 -11.50 17.68
C ALA A 150 7.97 -11.39 18.51
N ASP A 151 9.06 -10.97 17.87
CA ASP A 151 10.37 -10.77 18.52
C ASP A 151 10.31 -9.69 19.60
N ASN A 152 9.62 -8.58 19.34
CA ASN A 152 9.44 -7.49 20.29
C ASN A 152 8.60 -7.88 21.49
N MET A 153 7.63 -8.77 21.30
CA MET A 153 6.73 -9.27 22.35
C MET A 153 7.23 -10.54 23.04
N GLY A 154 8.30 -11.17 22.54
CA GLY A 154 8.85 -12.42 23.09
C GLY A 154 7.91 -13.62 22.90
N VAL A 155 7.23 -13.72 21.77
CA VAL A 155 6.28 -14.79 21.44
C VAL A 155 6.63 -15.44 20.09
N HIS A 156 5.94 -16.55 19.79
CA HIS A 156 6.07 -17.25 18.52
C HIS A 156 4.71 -17.45 17.88
N TRP A 157 4.64 -17.26 16.58
CA TRP A 157 3.45 -17.57 15.79
C TRP A 157 3.26 -19.08 15.66
N LEU A 158 2.04 -19.57 15.83
CA LEU A 158 1.68 -20.97 15.57
C LEU A 158 1.62 -21.29 14.06
N THR A 159 1.24 -20.30 13.28
CA THR A 159 1.23 -20.37 11.81
C THR A 159 2.44 -19.63 11.25
N PRO A 160 3.11 -20.14 10.21
CA PRO A 160 4.26 -19.48 9.63
C PRO A 160 3.96 -18.01 9.25
N PRO A 161 4.83 -17.03 9.62
CA PRO A 161 4.64 -15.61 9.32
C PRO A 161 4.37 -15.31 7.84
N ARG A 162 5.00 -16.07 6.93
CA ARG A 162 4.74 -15.98 5.49
C ARG A 162 3.28 -16.28 5.13
N THR A 163 2.66 -17.26 5.76
CA THR A 163 1.24 -17.60 5.53
C THR A 163 0.34 -16.53 6.12
N LEU A 164 0.63 -16.08 7.34
CA LEU A 164 -0.10 -15.00 8.01
C LEU A 164 0.01 -13.69 7.23
N GLY A 165 1.18 -13.34 6.69
CA GLY A 165 1.38 -12.14 5.89
C GLY A 165 0.49 -12.12 4.65
N ARG A 166 0.37 -13.24 3.94
CA ARG A 166 -0.56 -13.36 2.81
C ARG A 166 -2.02 -13.19 3.22
N PHE A 167 -2.39 -13.76 4.36
CA PHE A 167 -3.73 -13.61 4.91
C PHE A 167 -4.02 -12.13 5.27
N VAL A 168 -3.10 -11.45 5.95
CA VAL A 168 -3.23 -10.04 6.33
C VAL A 168 -3.39 -9.17 5.08
N VAL A 169 -2.51 -9.29 4.08
CA VAL A 169 -2.59 -8.50 2.84
C VAL A 169 -3.90 -8.78 2.10
N GLY A 170 -4.31 -10.06 1.98
CA GLY A 170 -5.58 -10.42 1.35
C GLY A 170 -6.78 -9.80 2.05
N THR A 171 -6.83 -9.90 3.38
CA THR A 171 -7.94 -9.38 4.19
C THR A 171 -8.01 -7.84 4.15
N THR A 172 -6.87 -7.15 4.29
CA THR A 172 -6.83 -5.68 4.25
C THR A 172 -7.15 -5.16 2.86
N THR A 173 -6.70 -5.84 1.80
CA THR A 173 -7.07 -5.49 0.41
C THR A 173 -8.57 -5.68 0.17
N ALA A 174 -9.16 -6.79 0.64
CA ALA A 174 -10.60 -7.03 0.52
C ALA A 174 -11.41 -5.98 1.30
N ALA A 175 -11.01 -5.67 2.54
CA ALA A 175 -11.65 -4.63 3.35
C ALA A 175 -11.58 -3.25 2.68
N ALA A 176 -10.42 -2.90 2.10
CA ALA A 176 -10.26 -1.66 1.34
C ALA A 176 -11.16 -1.63 0.10
N LEU A 177 -11.24 -2.72 -0.66
CA LEU A 177 -12.11 -2.82 -1.84
C LEU A 177 -13.60 -2.63 -1.45
N VAL A 178 -14.07 -3.30 -0.39
CA VAL A 178 -15.44 -3.16 0.10
C VAL A 178 -15.72 -1.71 0.52
N HIS A 179 -14.82 -1.10 1.31
CA HIS A 179 -14.96 0.30 1.73
C HIS A 179 -15.02 1.26 0.52
N LEU A 180 -14.13 1.10 -0.46
CA LEU A 180 -14.09 1.95 -1.65
C LEU A 180 -15.35 1.80 -2.53
N ALA A 181 -15.96 0.59 -2.52
CA ALA A 181 -17.17 0.31 -3.31
C ALA A 181 -18.46 0.77 -2.63
N THR A 182 -18.53 0.69 -1.29
CA THR A 182 -19.80 0.88 -0.54
C THR A 182 -19.81 2.15 0.30
N ALA A 183 -18.65 2.74 0.59
CA ALA A 183 -18.47 3.78 1.60
C ALA A 183 -18.94 3.37 3.02
N ASP A 184 -19.16 2.07 3.26
CA ASP A 184 -19.62 1.53 4.54
C ASP A 184 -18.40 1.19 5.43
N ALA A 185 -18.02 2.17 6.24
CA ALA A 185 -16.92 2.00 7.18
C ALA A 185 -17.31 1.15 8.40
N GLU A 186 -18.59 1.10 8.77
CA GLU A 186 -19.07 0.34 9.93
C GLU A 186 -19.02 -1.17 9.65
N ALA A 187 -19.45 -1.60 8.48
CA ALA A 187 -19.36 -3.00 8.07
C ALA A 187 -17.90 -3.50 8.03
N VAL A 188 -16.98 -2.65 7.55
CA VAL A 188 -15.55 -2.96 7.55
C VAL A 188 -15.00 -3.06 8.97
N GLY A 189 -15.33 -2.10 9.85
CA GLY A 189 -14.91 -2.09 11.25
C GLY A 189 -15.39 -3.34 12.01
N THR A 190 -16.64 -3.74 11.82
CA THR A 190 -17.21 -4.95 12.41
C THR A 190 -16.49 -6.21 11.96
N SER A 191 -16.18 -6.32 10.66
CA SER A 191 -15.45 -7.46 10.10
C SER A 191 -14.02 -7.56 10.64
N LEU A 192 -13.31 -6.44 10.75
CA LEU A 192 -11.95 -6.38 11.30
C LEU A 192 -11.94 -6.72 12.79
N THR A 193 -12.93 -6.26 13.57
CA THR A 193 -13.06 -6.59 14.99
C THR A 193 -13.35 -8.08 15.21
N ALA A 194 -14.18 -8.69 14.36
CA ALA A 194 -14.41 -10.13 14.42
C ALA A 194 -13.12 -10.95 14.22
N LEU A 195 -12.24 -10.51 13.31
CA LEU A 195 -10.94 -11.14 13.07
C LEU A 195 -9.99 -11.02 14.26
N SER A 196 -10.07 -9.95 15.05
CA SER A 196 -9.21 -9.76 16.24
C SER A 196 -9.60 -10.67 17.42
N ASN A 197 -10.79 -11.28 17.37
CA ASN A 197 -11.35 -12.12 18.42
C ASN A 197 -11.28 -13.64 18.08
N CYS A 198 -10.78 -13.99 16.89
CA CYS A 198 -10.52 -15.35 16.48
C CYS A 198 -9.09 -15.78 16.78
#